data_53aad00aaa33b16ceccc3349624a126f
#
_entry.id   53aad00aaa33b16ceccc3349624a126f
#
_cell.length_a   1.000
_cell.length_b   1.000
_cell.length_c   1.000
_cell.angle_alpha   90.00
_cell.angle_beta   90.00
_cell.angle_gamma   90.00
#
_symmetry.space_group_name_H-M   'P 1'
#
loop_
_entity.id
_entity.type
_entity.pdbx_description
1 polymer ?
#
loop_
_entity_poly.entity_id
_entity_poly.type
_entity_poly.pdbx_seq_one_letter_code
_entity_poly.pdbx_strand_id
1 'polypeptide(L)'
;MPITLLSLTLMITTRIVAYTQPILPYPSNSLEPIISEATIANHYGKHFAAYVNNLNKLIPGSEYEGLLVEEIVQQATDGPIYNNAGQVMNHRLYFEQFVPISQHTAPGRRLTNAIDFHFGSMEIFKKQMVDAAMSVFGSGWVWLVIDTEGRMQIVKEAGGGNPWRRGLTPLLGIDCWEHSWYLDYAFDKAAHYNGLWNIVNWDVVESRLPL
;
A
#
# COMPACT_ATOMS: atom_id res chain seq x y z
N MET A 1 -48.58 -27.31 30.21
CA MET A 1 -47.41 -27.73 29.42
C MET A 1 -46.46 -26.56 29.39
N PRO A 2 -45.23 -26.64 29.96
CA PRO A 2 -44.29 -25.54 29.88
C PRO A 2 -43.49 -25.61 28.55
N ILE A 3 -43.45 -24.47 27.85
CA ILE A 3 -42.66 -24.28 26.65
C ILE A 3 -41.24 -23.99 27.11
N THR A 4 -40.34 -24.93 26.84
CA THR A 4 -38.89 -24.79 27.10
C THR A 4 -38.28 -23.89 26.03
N LEU A 5 -37.86 -22.66 26.39
CA LEU A 5 -37.04 -21.82 25.53
C LEU A 5 -35.69 -22.46 25.39
N LEU A 6 -35.38 -22.98 24.19
CA LEU A 6 -34.01 -23.34 23.80
C LEU A 6 -33.21 -22.06 23.54
N SER A 7 -32.34 -21.70 24.45
CA SER A 7 -31.36 -20.63 24.25
C SER A 7 -30.31 -21.13 23.24
N LEU A 8 -30.35 -20.61 22.03
CA LEU A 8 -29.34 -20.83 21.00
C LEU A 8 -28.12 -19.93 21.34
N THR A 9 -27.15 -20.50 22.07
CA THR A 9 -25.87 -19.83 22.31
C THR A 9 -25.08 -19.85 21.00
N LEU A 10 -25.04 -18.71 20.31
CA LEU A 10 -24.17 -18.53 19.16
C LEU A 10 -22.71 -18.52 19.65
N MET A 11 -22.01 -19.63 19.49
CA MET A 11 -20.56 -19.65 19.70
C MET A 11 -19.91 -18.88 18.55
N ILE A 12 -19.54 -17.62 18.81
CA ILE A 12 -18.65 -16.87 17.94
C ILE A 12 -17.26 -17.49 18.12
N THR A 13 -16.88 -18.38 17.21
CA THR A 13 -15.51 -18.83 17.11
C THR A 13 -14.68 -17.66 16.59
N THR A 14 -14.00 -16.97 17.49
CA THR A 14 -12.96 -15.99 17.15
C THR A 14 -11.89 -16.73 16.33
N ARG A 15 -11.89 -16.51 15.04
CA ARG A 15 -10.87 -17.05 14.15
C ARG A 15 -9.63 -16.18 14.34
N ILE A 16 -8.60 -16.71 14.98
CA ILE A 16 -7.30 -16.07 15.03
C ILE A 16 -6.80 -16.05 13.57
N VAL A 17 -6.88 -14.91 12.91
CA VAL A 17 -6.38 -14.71 11.55
C VAL A 17 -4.94 -14.23 11.70
N ALA A 18 -3.98 -15.12 11.52
CA ALA A 18 -2.59 -14.70 11.35
C ALA A 18 -2.47 -13.99 10.00
N TYR A 19 -1.95 -12.76 10.00
CA TYR A 19 -1.66 -12.03 8.77
C TYR A 19 -0.50 -12.70 8.06
N THR A 20 -0.62 -12.84 6.75
CA THR A 20 0.43 -13.44 5.92
C THR A 20 0.94 -12.41 4.92
N GLN A 21 2.24 -12.44 4.67
CA GLN A 21 2.84 -11.66 3.59
C GLN A 21 2.39 -12.27 2.26
N PRO A 22 1.76 -11.50 1.34
CA PRO A 22 1.39 -12.01 0.03
C PRO A 22 2.64 -12.34 -0.78
N ILE A 23 2.53 -13.35 -1.67
CA ILE A 23 3.62 -13.71 -2.58
C ILE A 23 3.83 -12.59 -3.59
N LEU A 24 5.10 -12.27 -3.93
CA LEU A 24 5.41 -11.33 -5.02
C LEU A 24 4.77 -11.82 -6.33
N PRO A 25 4.06 -10.94 -7.07
CA PRO A 25 3.44 -11.32 -8.33
C PRO A 25 4.44 -11.43 -9.51
N TYR A 26 5.74 -11.27 -9.25
CA TYR A 26 6.83 -11.30 -10.23
C TYR A 26 8.11 -11.87 -9.58
N PRO A 27 9.08 -12.37 -10.37
CA PRO A 27 10.41 -12.77 -9.89
C PRO A 27 11.17 -11.59 -9.25
N SER A 28 11.94 -11.86 -8.19
CA SER A 28 12.65 -10.84 -7.40
C SER A 28 13.60 -9.94 -8.20
N ASN A 29 14.17 -10.44 -9.30
CA ASN A 29 15.10 -9.73 -10.18
C ASN A 29 14.44 -9.09 -11.41
N SER A 30 13.12 -9.21 -11.57
CA SER A 30 12.47 -8.82 -12.83
C SER A 30 12.11 -7.33 -12.94
N LEU A 31 12.30 -6.56 -11.87
CA LEU A 31 12.11 -5.11 -11.86
C LEU A 31 13.40 -4.35 -12.19
N GLU A 32 14.52 -5.05 -12.41
CA GLU A 32 15.76 -4.43 -12.83
C GLU A 32 15.63 -3.75 -14.20
N PRO A 33 16.33 -2.64 -14.42
CA PRO A 33 17.29 -1.97 -13.55
C PRO A 33 16.66 -0.95 -12.57
N ILE A 34 15.34 -0.89 -12.46
CA ILE A 34 14.65 0.15 -11.66
C ILE A 34 14.73 -0.17 -10.15
N ILE A 35 14.48 -1.42 -9.80
CA ILE A 35 14.65 -1.92 -8.43
C ILE A 35 15.46 -3.21 -8.51
N SER A 36 16.63 -3.23 -7.85
CA SER A 36 17.51 -4.41 -7.87
C SER A 36 16.93 -5.57 -7.05
N GLU A 37 17.36 -6.79 -7.38
CA GLU A 37 17.05 -7.97 -6.59
C GLU A 37 17.49 -7.80 -5.13
N ALA A 38 18.62 -7.14 -4.88
CA ALA A 38 19.11 -6.87 -3.53
C ALA A 38 18.17 -5.95 -2.75
N THR A 39 17.61 -4.93 -3.39
CA THR A 39 16.58 -4.07 -2.78
C THR A 39 15.31 -4.85 -2.51
N ILE A 40 14.82 -5.67 -3.44
CA ILE A 40 13.65 -6.55 -3.21
C ILE A 40 13.90 -7.51 -2.04
N ALA A 41 15.07 -8.15 -1.96
CA ALA A 41 15.41 -9.06 -0.87
C ALA A 41 15.38 -8.38 0.51
N ASN A 42 15.79 -7.12 0.59
CA ASN A 42 15.73 -6.34 1.84
C ASN A 42 14.33 -5.77 2.09
N HIS A 43 13.74 -5.09 1.11
CA HIS A 43 12.49 -4.36 1.26
C HIS A 43 11.30 -5.32 1.47
N TYR A 44 11.11 -6.27 0.55
CA TYR A 44 10.06 -7.29 0.68
C TYR A 44 10.45 -8.37 1.69
N GLY A 45 11.66 -8.94 1.57
CA GLY A 45 12.06 -10.12 2.34
C GLY A 45 12.37 -9.84 3.81
N LYS A 46 12.72 -8.59 4.19
CA LYS A 46 13.04 -8.23 5.58
C LYS A 46 12.11 -7.18 6.15
N HIS A 47 11.99 -5.99 5.52
CA HIS A 47 11.15 -4.92 6.07
C HIS A 47 9.68 -5.29 6.09
N PHE A 48 9.10 -5.70 4.97
CA PHE A 48 7.70 -6.10 4.91
C PHE A 48 7.44 -7.31 5.82
N ALA A 49 8.27 -8.34 5.76
CA ALA A 49 8.16 -9.50 6.65
C ALA A 49 8.21 -9.12 8.14
N ALA A 50 9.05 -8.15 8.52
CA ALA A 50 9.14 -7.67 9.90
C ALA A 50 7.84 -6.99 10.35
N TYR A 51 7.21 -6.17 9.51
CA TYR A 51 5.92 -5.53 9.83
C TYR A 51 4.81 -6.57 10.02
N VAL A 52 4.73 -7.58 9.14
CA VAL A 52 3.77 -8.69 9.29
C VAL A 52 4.01 -9.46 10.58
N ASN A 53 5.27 -9.83 10.86
CA ASN A 53 5.63 -10.56 12.08
C ASN A 53 5.34 -9.75 13.35
N ASN A 54 5.62 -8.44 13.34
CA ASN A 54 5.34 -7.57 14.48
C ASN A 54 3.84 -7.40 14.70
N LEU A 55 3.07 -7.22 13.63
CA LEU A 55 1.60 -7.14 13.74
C LEU A 55 1.04 -8.43 14.37
N ASN A 56 1.47 -9.60 13.89
CA ASN A 56 1.05 -10.90 14.43
C ASN A 56 1.42 -11.09 15.92
N LYS A 57 2.46 -10.41 16.43
CA LYS A 57 2.80 -10.44 17.85
C LYS A 57 1.98 -9.47 18.70
N LEU A 58 1.51 -8.37 18.10
CA LEU A 58 0.82 -7.29 18.82
C LEU A 58 -0.70 -7.50 18.90
N ILE A 59 -1.28 -8.25 17.96
CA ILE A 59 -2.73 -8.42 17.84
C ILE A 59 -3.33 -9.36 18.91
N PRO A 60 -2.73 -10.51 19.28
CA PRO A 60 -3.34 -11.42 20.25
C PRO A 60 -3.67 -10.73 21.57
N GLY A 61 -4.92 -10.84 22.01
CA GLY A 61 -5.44 -10.21 23.22
C GLY A 61 -5.71 -8.70 23.14
N SER A 62 -5.53 -8.09 21.97
CA SER A 62 -5.93 -6.70 21.73
C SER A 62 -7.41 -6.60 21.31
N GLU A 63 -7.96 -5.38 21.34
CA GLU A 63 -9.31 -5.10 20.82
C GLU A 63 -9.43 -5.30 19.29
N TYR A 64 -8.31 -5.45 18.59
CA TYR A 64 -8.22 -5.66 17.14
C TYR A 64 -8.08 -7.12 16.74
N GLU A 65 -8.11 -8.06 17.72
CA GLU A 65 -7.98 -9.48 17.42
C GLU A 65 -9.15 -9.98 16.57
N GLY A 66 -8.82 -10.67 15.46
CA GLY A 66 -9.80 -11.19 14.52
C GLY A 66 -10.25 -10.22 13.43
N LEU A 67 -9.81 -8.95 13.45
CA LEU A 67 -10.08 -7.98 12.40
C LEU A 67 -9.18 -8.17 11.18
N LEU A 68 -9.65 -7.73 10.02
CA LEU A 68 -8.80 -7.59 8.82
C LEU A 68 -7.79 -6.45 9.03
N VAL A 69 -6.66 -6.51 8.34
CA VAL A 69 -5.64 -5.45 8.44
C VAL A 69 -6.20 -4.09 7.99
N GLU A 70 -7.10 -4.08 7.03
CA GLU A 70 -7.83 -2.91 6.54
C GLU A 70 -8.67 -2.25 7.65
N GLU A 71 -9.39 -3.08 8.41
CA GLU A 71 -10.22 -2.61 9.53
C GLU A 71 -9.35 -2.05 10.65
N ILE A 72 -8.20 -2.69 10.93
CA ILE A 72 -7.24 -2.20 11.92
C ILE A 72 -6.71 -0.82 11.52
N VAL A 73 -6.31 -0.64 10.25
CA VAL A 73 -5.80 0.65 9.73
C VAL A 73 -6.84 1.77 9.91
N GLN A 74 -8.13 1.46 9.74
CA GLN A 74 -9.20 2.44 9.89
C GLN A 74 -9.53 2.77 11.35
N GLN A 75 -9.39 1.81 12.26
CA GLN A 75 -9.91 1.92 13.63
C GLN A 75 -8.83 2.14 14.69
N ALA A 76 -7.60 1.65 14.44
CA ALA A 76 -6.57 1.68 15.46
C ALA A 76 -6.11 3.11 15.78
N THR A 77 -5.93 3.39 17.06
CA THR A 77 -5.29 4.61 17.54
C THR A 77 -3.80 4.62 17.20
N ASP A 78 -3.17 5.79 17.26
CA ASP A 78 -1.72 5.91 17.04
C ASP A 78 -0.94 5.01 18.01
N GLY A 79 0.02 4.28 17.48
CA GLY A 79 0.82 3.36 18.27
C GLY A 79 1.36 2.18 17.44
N PRO A 80 2.00 1.22 18.11
CA PRO A 80 2.67 0.10 17.43
C PRO A 80 1.73 -0.73 16.54
N ILE A 81 0.48 -0.97 16.95
CA ILE A 81 -0.49 -1.73 16.13
C ILE A 81 -0.80 -0.99 14.85
N TYR A 82 -1.18 0.30 14.94
CA TYR A 82 -1.45 1.13 13.76
C TYR A 82 -0.23 1.22 12.83
N ASN A 83 0.95 1.48 13.39
CA ASN A 83 2.16 1.61 12.58
C ASN A 83 2.49 0.33 11.80
N ASN A 84 2.38 -0.85 12.43
CA ASN A 84 2.65 -2.10 11.73
C ASN A 84 1.52 -2.48 10.77
N ALA A 85 0.25 -2.27 11.11
CA ALA A 85 -0.88 -2.51 10.22
C ALA A 85 -0.83 -1.60 8.98
N GLY A 86 -0.56 -0.30 9.17
CA GLY A 86 -0.37 0.66 8.08
C GLY A 86 0.78 0.24 7.16
N GLN A 87 1.93 -0.15 7.72
CA GLN A 87 3.06 -0.63 6.93
C GLN A 87 2.76 -1.94 6.20
N VAL A 88 2.02 -2.88 6.81
CA VAL A 88 1.57 -4.10 6.12
C VAL A 88 0.72 -3.75 4.89
N MET A 89 -0.25 -2.83 5.06
CA MET A 89 -1.09 -2.35 3.95
C MET A 89 -0.29 -1.62 2.89
N ASN A 90 0.59 -0.69 3.30
CA ASN A 90 1.40 0.11 2.39
C ASN A 90 2.27 -0.78 1.52
N HIS A 91 3.00 -1.73 2.11
CA HIS A 91 3.89 -2.62 1.38
C HIS A 91 3.11 -3.61 0.49
N ARG A 92 1.95 -4.11 0.93
CA ARG A 92 1.09 -4.94 0.09
C ARG A 92 0.71 -4.19 -1.20
N LEU A 93 0.12 -3.00 -1.06
CA LEU A 93 -0.28 -2.18 -2.21
C LEU A 93 0.91 -1.78 -3.10
N TYR A 94 2.06 -1.49 -2.48
CA TYR A 94 3.28 -1.11 -3.18
C TYR A 94 3.84 -2.25 -4.03
N PHE A 95 4.00 -3.46 -3.49
CA PHE A 95 4.54 -4.57 -4.26
C PHE A 95 3.56 -5.13 -5.30
N GLU A 96 2.27 -5.04 -5.07
CA GLU A 96 1.24 -5.46 -6.05
C GLU A 96 1.19 -4.55 -7.28
N GLN A 97 1.61 -3.29 -7.17
CA GLN A 97 1.46 -2.31 -8.24
C GLN A 97 2.57 -2.35 -9.31
N PHE A 98 3.49 -3.31 -9.25
CA PHE A 98 4.59 -3.39 -10.19
C PHE A 98 4.49 -4.58 -11.13
N VAL A 99 5.16 -4.45 -12.27
CA VAL A 99 5.27 -5.46 -13.33
C VAL A 99 6.64 -5.34 -13.98
N PRO A 100 7.23 -6.43 -14.48
CA PRO A 100 8.47 -6.36 -15.24
C PRO A 100 8.37 -5.38 -16.42
N ILE A 101 9.46 -4.64 -16.73
CA ILE A 101 9.50 -3.67 -17.83
C ILE A 101 8.97 -4.27 -19.16
N SER A 102 9.30 -5.54 -19.42
CA SER A 102 8.87 -6.25 -20.64
C SER A 102 7.34 -6.49 -20.70
N GLN A 103 6.63 -6.33 -19.59
CA GLN A 103 5.19 -6.50 -19.47
C GLN A 103 4.48 -5.19 -19.17
N HIS A 104 5.23 -4.08 -19.08
CA HIS A 104 4.66 -2.76 -18.83
C HIS A 104 3.75 -2.32 -19.98
N THR A 105 2.57 -1.84 -19.63
CA THR A 105 1.56 -1.34 -20.57
C THR A 105 1.21 0.10 -20.24
N ALA A 106 0.57 0.80 -21.18
CA ALA A 106 -0.02 2.11 -20.91
C ALA A 106 -1.28 1.95 -20.02
N PRO A 107 -1.63 2.96 -19.21
CA PRO A 107 -2.86 2.95 -18.43
C PRO A 107 -4.10 2.86 -19.32
N GLY A 108 -5.11 2.14 -18.83
CA GLY A 108 -6.40 2.02 -19.51
C GLY A 108 -7.13 3.35 -19.62
N ARG A 109 -8.16 3.37 -20.48
CA ARG A 109 -8.91 4.60 -20.77
C ARG A 109 -9.59 5.20 -19.55
N ARG A 110 -10.12 4.36 -18.66
CA ARG A 110 -10.84 4.82 -17.46
C ARG A 110 -9.90 5.58 -16.51
N LEU A 111 -8.73 5.02 -16.25
CA LEU A 111 -7.72 5.66 -15.42
C LEU A 111 -7.15 6.91 -16.09
N THR A 112 -6.83 6.85 -17.40
CA THR A 112 -6.31 8.00 -18.14
C THR A 112 -7.29 9.18 -18.11
N ASN A 113 -8.57 8.94 -18.42
CA ASN A 113 -9.59 9.99 -18.38
C ASN A 113 -9.73 10.62 -16.97
N ALA A 114 -9.68 9.79 -15.92
CA ALA A 114 -9.76 10.29 -14.55
C ALA A 114 -8.52 11.13 -14.17
N ILE A 115 -7.32 10.69 -14.55
CA ILE A 115 -6.08 11.45 -14.34
C ILE A 115 -6.11 12.76 -15.11
N ASP A 116 -6.49 12.75 -16.39
CA ASP A 116 -6.56 13.95 -17.22
C ASP A 116 -7.58 14.95 -16.66
N PHE A 117 -8.72 14.47 -16.16
CA PHE A 117 -9.73 15.32 -15.56
C PHE A 117 -9.24 16.02 -14.28
N HIS A 118 -8.51 15.30 -13.40
CA HIS A 118 -8.12 15.85 -12.09
C HIS A 118 -6.76 16.55 -12.11
N PHE A 119 -5.86 16.15 -13.02
CA PHE A 119 -4.47 16.64 -13.03
C PHE A 119 -4.09 17.34 -14.35
N GLY A 120 -4.94 17.28 -15.37
CA GLY A 120 -4.71 17.89 -16.68
C GLY A 120 -4.01 16.97 -17.67
N SER A 121 -3.05 16.15 -17.26
CA SER A 121 -2.43 15.11 -18.08
C SER A 121 -1.68 14.09 -17.24
N MET A 122 -1.40 12.93 -17.82
CA MET A 122 -0.55 11.89 -17.21
C MET A 122 0.86 12.42 -16.88
N GLU A 123 1.42 13.28 -17.71
CA GLU A 123 2.75 13.88 -17.48
C GLU A 123 2.73 14.81 -16.26
N ILE A 124 1.74 15.68 -16.16
CA ILE A 124 1.58 16.59 -15.01
C ILE A 124 1.34 15.78 -13.74
N PHE A 125 0.49 14.76 -13.79
CA PHE A 125 0.25 13.86 -12.67
C PHE A 125 1.55 13.20 -12.17
N LYS A 126 2.32 12.58 -13.06
CA LYS A 126 3.60 11.94 -12.71
C LYS A 126 4.56 12.93 -12.07
N LYS A 127 4.66 14.13 -12.64
CA LYS A 127 5.49 15.20 -12.06
C LYS A 127 5.03 15.58 -10.65
N GLN A 128 3.72 15.77 -10.44
CA GLN A 128 3.18 16.11 -9.12
C GLN A 128 3.42 15.02 -8.08
N MET A 129 3.32 13.74 -8.46
CA MET A 129 3.65 12.62 -7.58
C MET A 129 5.12 12.64 -7.15
N VAL A 130 6.04 12.86 -8.10
CA VAL A 130 7.48 12.95 -7.81
C VAL A 130 7.78 14.17 -6.95
N ASP A 131 7.23 15.34 -7.26
CA ASP A 131 7.40 16.55 -6.45
C ASP A 131 6.90 16.35 -5.02
N ALA A 132 5.75 15.69 -4.86
CA ALA A 132 5.23 15.34 -3.54
C ALA A 132 6.18 14.39 -2.79
N ALA A 133 6.70 13.34 -3.46
CA ALA A 133 7.65 12.39 -2.87
C ALA A 133 8.96 13.08 -2.46
N MET A 134 9.49 13.96 -3.30
CA MET A 134 10.68 14.76 -2.98
C MET A 134 10.47 15.69 -1.78
N SER A 135 9.24 16.15 -1.55
CA SER A 135 8.89 17.04 -0.44
C SER A 135 8.62 16.32 0.89
N VAL A 136 8.62 14.97 0.92
CA VAL A 136 8.49 14.24 2.18
C VAL A 136 9.76 14.43 2.99
N PHE A 137 9.59 15.01 4.18
CA PHE A 137 10.68 15.16 5.15
C PHE A 137 10.75 13.93 6.05
N GLY A 138 11.88 13.25 6.04
CA GLY A 138 12.05 11.97 6.74
C GLY A 138 11.41 10.81 5.98
N SER A 139 10.80 9.88 6.73
CA SER A 139 10.20 8.67 6.19
C SER A 139 8.67 8.81 6.04
N GLY A 140 8.13 8.29 4.97
CA GLY A 140 6.71 8.35 4.71
C GLY A 140 6.33 7.79 3.35
N TRP A 141 5.13 8.10 2.92
CA TRP A 141 4.52 7.61 1.69
C TRP A 141 3.83 8.74 0.93
N VAL A 142 3.79 8.62 -0.38
CA VAL A 142 2.95 9.47 -1.24
C VAL A 142 1.98 8.59 -1.99
N TRP A 143 0.71 8.99 -2.01
CA TRP A 143 -0.36 8.20 -2.59
C TRP A 143 -1.19 9.02 -3.58
N LEU A 144 -1.46 8.46 -4.75
CA LEU A 144 -2.65 8.80 -5.51
C LEU A 144 -3.83 8.14 -4.82
N VAL A 145 -4.83 8.92 -4.45
CA VAL A 145 -6.04 8.43 -3.78
C VAL A 145 -7.30 8.91 -4.49
N ILE A 146 -8.41 8.23 -4.22
CA ILE A 146 -9.74 8.69 -4.61
C ILE A 146 -10.66 8.70 -3.38
N ASP A 147 -11.49 9.73 -3.26
CA ASP A 147 -12.48 9.82 -2.19
C ASP A 147 -13.84 9.22 -2.60
N THR A 148 -14.80 9.23 -1.69
CA THR A 148 -16.15 8.70 -1.91
C THR A 148 -16.98 9.50 -2.93
N GLU A 149 -16.55 10.72 -3.26
CA GLU A 149 -17.17 11.57 -4.28
C GLU A 149 -16.51 11.43 -5.65
N GLY A 150 -15.52 10.52 -5.78
CA GLY A 150 -14.81 10.27 -7.02
C GLY A 150 -13.70 11.28 -7.34
N ARG A 151 -13.30 12.12 -6.38
CA ARG A 151 -12.22 13.10 -6.58
C ARG A 151 -10.87 12.46 -6.31
N MET A 152 -9.97 12.56 -7.29
CA MET A 152 -8.59 12.12 -7.13
C MET A 152 -7.73 13.22 -6.53
N GLN A 153 -6.80 12.85 -5.68
CA GLN A 153 -5.81 13.74 -5.09
C GLN A 153 -4.51 13.02 -4.74
N ILE A 154 -3.43 13.79 -4.63
CA ILE A 154 -2.14 13.30 -4.16
C ILE A 154 -2.00 13.67 -2.69
N VAL A 155 -1.74 12.67 -1.84
CA VAL A 155 -1.62 12.88 -0.39
C VAL A 155 -0.30 12.33 0.12
N LYS A 156 0.19 12.91 1.22
CA LYS A 156 1.40 12.46 1.94
C LYS A 156 1.00 11.87 3.27
N GLU A 157 1.63 10.77 3.64
CA GLU A 157 1.49 10.11 4.93
C GLU A 157 2.85 9.98 5.60
N ALA A 158 2.96 10.42 6.84
CA ALA A 158 4.20 10.26 7.60
C ALA A 158 4.34 8.84 8.17
N GLY A 159 5.56 8.34 8.26
CA GLY A 159 5.86 7.05 8.86
C GLY A 159 5.09 5.90 8.21
N GLY A 160 4.34 5.15 9.01
CA GLY A 160 3.48 4.05 8.57
C GLY A 160 2.04 4.45 8.24
N GLY A 161 1.76 5.76 8.12
CA GLY A 161 0.42 6.25 7.81
C GLY A 161 -0.14 5.68 6.51
N ASN A 162 -1.47 5.52 6.46
CA ASN A 162 -2.18 5.03 5.29
C ASN A 162 -3.46 5.85 5.06
N PRO A 163 -3.77 6.24 3.81
CA PRO A 163 -4.93 7.09 3.48
C PRO A 163 -6.28 6.50 3.89
N TRP A 164 -6.42 5.18 3.97
CA TRP A 164 -7.68 4.53 4.39
C TRP A 164 -8.15 4.95 5.77
N ARG A 165 -7.23 5.33 6.64
CA ARG A 165 -7.61 5.89 7.96
C ARG A 165 -8.49 7.14 7.85
N ARG A 166 -8.37 7.86 6.74
CA ARG A 166 -9.16 9.07 6.43
C ARG A 166 -10.31 8.82 5.46
N GLY A 167 -10.65 7.55 5.20
CA GLY A 167 -11.69 7.18 4.24
C GLY A 167 -11.32 7.40 2.77
N LEU A 168 -10.01 7.53 2.48
CA LEU A 168 -9.50 7.69 1.12
C LEU A 168 -9.01 6.35 0.59
N THR A 169 -9.40 6.00 -0.64
CA THR A 169 -8.96 4.75 -1.28
C THR A 169 -7.61 4.96 -1.98
N PRO A 170 -6.52 4.31 -1.55
CA PRO A 170 -5.22 4.39 -2.21
C PRO A 170 -5.23 3.61 -3.53
N LEU A 171 -4.76 4.25 -4.60
CA LEU A 171 -4.68 3.67 -5.94
C LEU A 171 -3.25 3.31 -6.32
N LEU A 172 -2.29 4.23 -6.08
CA LEU A 172 -0.88 4.09 -6.41
C LEU A 172 -0.04 4.75 -5.33
N GLY A 173 1.03 4.09 -4.88
CA GLY A 173 1.91 4.57 -3.82
C GLY A 173 3.37 4.71 -4.21
N ILE A 174 4.05 5.71 -3.65
CA ILE A 174 5.52 5.85 -3.66
C ILE A 174 5.99 5.71 -2.22
N ASP A 175 6.85 4.74 -1.97
CA ASP A 175 7.55 4.60 -0.71
C ASP A 175 8.72 5.58 -0.66
N CYS A 176 8.69 6.49 0.31
CA CYS A 176 9.74 7.51 0.51
C CYS A 176 10.73 7.13 1.63
N TRP A 177 10.59 5.95 2.23
CA TRP A 177 11.56 5.42 3.18
C TRP A 177 12.89 5.10 2.47
N GLU A 178 14.03 5.34 3.12
CA GLU A 178 15.36 5.10 2.54
C GLU A 178 15.57 3.66 2.10
N HIS A 179 14.97 2.69 2.79
CA HIS A 179 15.10 1.27 2.42
C HIS A 179 14.49 0.93 1.04
N SER A 180 13.63 1.78 0.47
CA SER A 180 13.03 1.54 -0.85
C SER A 180 13.92 1.93 -2.02
N TRP A 181 14.92 2.83 -1.80
CA TRP A 181 15.71 3.41 -2.88
C TRP A 181 17.22 3.55 -2.60
N TYR A 182 17.64 3.66 -1.33
CA TYR A 182 19.00 4.07 -0.99
C TYR A 182 20.07 3.09 -1.48
N LEU A 183 19.80 1.78 -1.49
CA LEU A 183 20.75 0.76 -1.95
C LEU A 183 21.07 0.89 -3.44
N ASP A 184 20.07 1.25 -4.26
CA ASP A 184 20.21 1.32 -5.72
C ASP A 184 20.59 2.73 -6.20
N TYR A 185 20.16 3.77 -5.50
CA TYR A 185 20.25 5.16 -5.97
C TYR A 185 21.09 6.07 -5.06
N ALA A 186 21.57 5.59 -3.93
CA ALA A 186 22.28 6.39 -2.92
C ALA A 186 21.54 7.69 -2.58
N PHE A 187 22.06 8.86 -2.94
CA PHE A 187 21.41 10.16 -2.66
C PHE A 187 20.38 10.58 -3.72
N ASP A 188 20.35 9.91 -4.89
CA ASP A 188 19.48 10.32 -6.03
C ASP A 188 18.10 9.67 -5.97
N LYS A 189 17.33 10.01 -4.92
CA LYS A 189 15.95 9.53 -4.79
C LYS A 189 15.03 10.00 -5.92
N ALA A 190 15.35 11.12 -6.59
CA ALA A 190 14.57 11.60 -7.72
C ALA A 190 14.66 10.65 -8.93
N ALA A 191 15.85 10.08 -9.20
CA ALA A 191 16.02 9.06 -10.25
C ALA A 191 15.20 7.80 -9.94
N HIS A 192 15.18 7.36 -8.68
CA HIS A 192 14.31 6.25 -8.25
C HIS A 192 12.84 6.53 -8.55
N TYR A 193 12.29 7.66 -8.05
CA TYR A 193 10.87 7.97 -8.21
C TYR A 193 10.46 8.11 -9.68
N ASN A 194 11.32 8.71 -10.51
CA ASN A 194 11.08 8.78 -11.95
C ASN A 194 11.19 7.42 -12.63
N GLY A 195 12.08 6.56 -12.16
CA GLY A 195 12.25 5.20 -12.67
C GLY A 195 11.01 4.32 -12.48
N LEU A 196 10.30 4.49 -11.35
CA LEU A 196 9.11 3.68 -11.01
C LEU A 196 8.07 3.67 -12.14
N TRP A 197 7.92 4.75 -12.89
CA TRP A 197 6.92 4.84 -13.97
C TRP A 197 7.10 3.78 -15.06
N ASN A 198 8.28 3.18 -15.19
CA ASN A 198 8.56 2.14 -16.18
C ASN A 198 8.14 0.74 -15.73
N ILE A 199 7.75 0.58 -14.48
CA ILE A 199 7.38 -0.72 -13.88
C ILE A 199 5.99 -0.71 -13.23
N VAL A 200 5.26 0.42 -13.27
CA VAL A 200 3.88 0.46 -12.73
C VAL A 200 2.98 -0.46 -13.54
N ASN A 201 2.30 -1.37 -12.88
CA ASN A 201 1.20 -2.15 -13.44
C ASN A 201 -0.09 -1.31 -13.42
N TRP A 202 -0.34 -0.62 -14.53
CA TRP A 202 -1.47 0.28 -14.63
C TRP A 202 -2.83 -0.44 -14.57
N ASP A 203 -2.89 -1.72 -14.94
CA ASP A 203 -4.12 -2.52 -14.82
C ASP A 203 -4.48 -2.74 -13.34
N VAL A 204 -3.48 -3.00 -12.50
CA VAL A 204 -3.67 -3.09 -11.04
C VAL A 204 -4.12 -1.75 -10.46
N VAL A 205 -3.50 -0.64 -10.87
CA VAL A 205 -3.89 0.70 -10.43
C VAL A 205 -5.33 1.02 -10.85
N GLU A 206 -5.70 0.72 -12.11
CA GLU A 206 -7.06 0.93 -12.61
C GLU A 206 -8.09 0.04 -11.90
N SER A 207 -7.73 -1.19 -11.54
CA SER A 207 -8.62 -2.11 -10.82
C SER A 207 -9.00 -1.63 -9.42
N ARG A 208 -8.19 -0.75 -8.82
CA ARG A 208 -8.46 -0.13 -7.52
C ARG A 208 -9.43 1.05 -7.58
N LEU A 209 -9.78 1.51 -8.78
CA LEU A 209 -10.83 2.52 -8.95
C LEU A 209 -12.19 1.94 -8.51
N PRO A 210 -13.03 2.70 -7.81
CA PRO A 210 -14.41 2.31 -7.53
C PRO A 210 -15.18 2.01 -8.81
N LEU A 211 -16.13 1.08 -8.77
CA LEU A 211 -16.99 0.71 -9.93
C LEU A 211 -17.90 1.85 -10.34
#